data_9f887966a39d9eb8cb6a45f928370e88
#
_entry.id   9f887966a39d9eb8cb6a45f928370e88
#
_cell.length_a   1.000
_cell.length_b   1.000
_cell.length_c   1.000
_cell.angle_alpha   90.00
_cell.angle_beta   90.00
_cell.angle_gamma   90.00
#
_symmetry.space_group_name_H-M   'P 1'
#
loop_
_entity.id
_entity.type
_entity.pdbx_description
1 polymer ?
#
loop_
_entity_poly.entity_id
_entity_poly.type
_entity_poly.pdbx_seq_one_letter_code
_entity_poly.pdbx_strand_id
1 'polypeptide(L)'
;MSNNFEYPIVGFDVSFNEIPDKLSLCISFGNCQNRCPGCHSPELQKKVDNLMSLDKVVEYAEEYVSKGANAICIMGGLDNGVSLPALEALIKALSDIAPVGIYHASVTDVFDNNPYLTWLKTGIYINSLGGLESKNTNQRMYQRSLIYSINKEEGINTTLSWDDITYKFWER
;
A
#
# COMPACT_ATOMS: atom_id res chain seq x y z
N MET A 1 -8.20 -7.57 -23.60
CA MET A 1 -6.78 -7.92 -23.62
C MET A 1 -6.37 -8.20 -22.17
N SER A 2 -6.05 -9.46 -21.85
CA SER A 2 -5.51 -9.78 -20.52
C SER A 2 -4.13 -9.12 -20.44
N ASN A 3 -4.00 -8.06 -19.64
CA ASN A 3 -2.69 -7.51 -19.31
C ASN A 3 -1.96 -8.57 -18.48
N ASN A 4 -1.02 -9.29 -19.08
CA ASN A 4 -0.17 -10.27 -18.42
C ASN A 4 0.84 -9.55 -17.51
N PHE A 5 0.36 -8.85 -16.49
CA PHE A 5 1.24 -8.26 -15.48
C PHE A 5 1.70 -9.33 -14.50
N GLU A 6 2.95 -9.22 -14.12
CA GLU A 6 3.60 -10.11 -13.17
C GLU A 6 4.33 -9.30 -12.09
N TYR A 7 4.41 -9.85 -10.89
CA TYR A 7 4.86 -9.17 -9.68
C TYR A 7 5.92 -9.97 -8.94
N PRO A 8 6.96 -9.30 -8.42
CA PRO A 8 8.05 -9.96 -7.67
C PRO A 8 7.64 -10.25 -6.23
N ILE A 9 6.68 -11.14 -6.02
CA ILE A 9 6.16 -11.46 -4.68
C ILE A 9 7.16 -12.33 -3.92
N VAL A 10 7.47 -11.95 -2.67
CA VAL A 10 8.28 -12.73 -1.73
C VAL A 10 7.47 -13.39 -0.64
N GLY A 11 6.23 -12.93 -0.37
CA GLY A 11 5.39 -13.53 0.65
C GLY A 11 4.02 -12.88 0.80
N PHE A 12 3.16 -13.64 1.47
CA PHE A 12 1.84 -13.24 1.93
C PHE A 12 1.78 -13.50 3.44
N ASP A 13 1.52 -12.47 4.22
CA ASP A 13 1.42 -12.54 5.67
C ASP A 13 0.18 -11.79 6.16
N VAL A 14 -0.20 -12.02 7.41
CA VAL A 14 -1.30 -11.31 8.05
C VAL A 14 -0.79 -10.49 9.23
N SER A 15 -1.13 -9.22 9.27
CA SER A 15 -0.67 -8.29 10.30
C SER A 15 -1.79 -7.38 10.82
N PHE A 16 -1.78 -7.11 12.13
CA PHE A 16 -2.60 -6.07 12.76
C PHE A 16 -1.88 -4.70 12.85
N ASN A 17 -0.62 -4.64 12.44
CA ASN A 17 0.23 -3.48 12.70
C ASN A 17 0.37 -2.55 11.50
N GLU A 18 0.09 -3.02 10.29
CA GLU A 18 0.38 -2.27 9.06
C GLU A 18 -0.67 -1.20 8.77
N ILE A 19 -1.93 -1.52 8.92
CA ILE A 19 -3.03 -0.56 8.75
C ILE A 19 -3.78 -0.44 10.08
N PRO A 20 -3.98 0.78 10.62
CA PRO A 20 -4.68 0.98 11.88
C PRO A 20 -6.08 0.34 11.87
N ASP A 21 -6.39 -0.40 12.93
CA ASP A 21 -7.69 -1.04 13.18
C ASP A 21 -8.09 -2.12 12.14
N LYS A 22 -7.10 -2.68 11.41
CA LYS A 22 -7.33 -3.70 10.38
C LYS A 22 -6.53 -4.97 10.62
N LEU A 23 -7.12 -6.10 10.27
CA LEU A 23 -6.40 -7.33 10.01
C LEU A 23 -6.02 -7.33 8.53
N SER A 24 -4.78 -6.98 8.24
CA SER A 24 -4.32 -6.75 6.87
C SER A 24 -3.66 -7.99 6.29
N LEU A 25 -4.05 -8.38 5.08
CA LEU A 25 -3.19 -9.20 4.25
C LEU A 25 -2.04 -8.33 3.75
N CYS A 26 -0.81 -8.67 4.09
CA CYS A 26 0.41 -8.02 3.62
C CYS A 26 0.96 -8.78 2.41
N ILE A 27 1.03 -8.11 1.27
CA ILE A 27 1.61 -8.64 0.03
C ILE A 27 2.98 -8.01 -0.14
N SER A 28 4.04 -8.78 0.12
CA SER A 28 5.41 -8.30 0.15
C SER A 28 6.10 -8.47 -1.20
N PHE A 29 6.64 -7.36 -1.74
CA PHE A 29 7.39 -7.35 -2.99
C PHE A 29 8.89 -7.43 -2.73
N GLY A 30 9.58 -8.29 -3.45
CA GLY A 30 11.04 -8.33 -3.49
C GLY A 30 11.64 -7.27 -4.42
N ASN A 31 12.92 -7.39 -4.70
CA ASN A 31 13.67 -6.48 -5.59
C ASN A 31 13.74 -5.01 -5.10
N CYS A 32 13.46 -4.73 -3.81
CA CYS A 32 13.52 -3.37 -3.29
C CYS A 32 14.89 -2.73 -3.52
N GLN A 33 14.90 -1.56 -4.18
CA GLN A 33 16.12 -0.85 -4.59
C GLN A 33 16.61 0.15 -3.53
N ASN A 34 15.79 0.48 -2.54
CA ASN A 34 16.09 1.53 -1.55
C ASN A 34 17.25 1.19 -0.61
N ARG A 35 17.49 -0.10 -0.33
CA ARG A 35 18.61 -0.57 0.49
C ARG A 35 18.79 0.19 1.81
N CYS A 36 17.71 0.56 2.49
CA CYS A 36 17.74 1.35 3.71
C CYS A 36 18.60 0.68 4.79
N PRO A 37 19.60 1.38 5.38
CA PRO A 37 20.36 0.84 6.50
C PRO A 37 19.44 0.51 7.69
N GLY A 38 19.56 -0.71 8.24
CA GLY A 38 18.73 -1.16 9.36
C GLY A 38 17.27 -1.40 9.00
N CYS A 39 16.95 -1.61 7.72
CA CYS A 39 15.60 -1.88 7.24
C CYS A 39 14.91 -2.95 8.08
N HIS A 40 13.65 -2.70 8.47
CA HIS A 40 12.84 -3.67 9.24
C HIS A 40 12.46 -4.90 8.42
N SER A 41 12.44 -4.79 7.08
CA SER A 41 12.04 -5.85 6.17
C SER A 41 13.14 -6.12 5.13
N PRO A 42 14.33 -6.62 5.54
CA PRO A 42 15.44 -6.87 4.63
C PRO A 42 15.13 -7.94 3.59
N GLU A 43 14.17 -8.81 3.86
CA GLU A 43 13.67 -9.84 2.91
C GLU A 43 13.11 -9.21 1.62
N LEU A 44 12.57 -7.99 1.66
CA LEU A 44 12.08 -7.28 0.49
C LEU A 44 13.19 -6.85 -0.48
N GLN A 45 14.46 -6.89 -0.03
CA GLN A 45 15.63 -6.61 -0.86
C GLN A 45 16.11 -7.84 -1.64
N LYS A 46 15.52 -9.02 -1.39
CA LYS A 46 15.87 -10.25 -2.10
C LYS A 46 15.50 -10.14 -3.57
N LYS A 47 16.38 -10.66 -4.41
CA LYS A 47 16.10 -10.81 -5.82
C LYS A 47 15.02 -11.87 -6.04
N VAL A 48 14.02 -11.54 -6.84
CA VAL A 48 12.95 -12.45 -7.26
C VAL A 48 13.02 -12.61 -8.77
N ASP A 49 13.29 -13.84 -9.21
CA ASP A 49 13.35 -14.18 -10.63
C ASP A 49 12.04 -14.83 -11.12
N ASN A 50 11.30 -15.50 -10.23
CA ASN A 50 10.01 -16.10 -10.55
C ASN A 50 8.89 -15.13 -10.18
N LEU A 51 8.35 -14.45 -11.17
CA LEU A 51 7.28 -13.49 -10.98
C LEU A 51 5.92 -14.20 -10.86
N MET A 52 5.00 -13.59 -10.12
CA MET A 52 3.64 -14.10 -9.93
C MET A 52 2.66 -13.29 -10.77
N SER A 53 1.79 -13.98 -11.52
CA SER A 53 0.75 -13.31 -12.33
C SER A 53 -0.28 -12.58 -11.48
N LEU A 54 -0.94 -11.57 -12.07
CA LEU A 54 -2.03 -10.84 -11.44
C LEU A 54 -3.13 -11.78 -10.91
N ASP A 55 -3.57 -12.73 -11.74
CA ASP A 55 -4.64 -13.67 -11.38
C ASP A 55 -4.28 -14.51 -10.15
N LYS A 56 -3.00 -14.90 -10.04
CA LYS A 56 -2.54 -15.68 -8.89
C LYS A 56 -2.45 -14.84 -7.61
N VAL A 57 -2.06 -13.58 -7.71
CA VAL A 57 -2.08 -12.65 -6.56
C VAL A 57 -3.51 -12.42 -6.08
N VAL A 58 -4.45 -12.25 -7.00
CA VAL A 58 -5.89 -12.12 -6.72
C VAL A 58 -6.43 -13.35 -6.01
N GLU A 59 -6.13 -14.55 -6.50
CA GLU A 59 -6.55 -15.83 -5.89
C GLU A 59 -6.08 -15.92 -4.41
N TYR A 60 -4.83 -15.59 -4.13
CA TYR A 60 -4.34 -15.55 -2.74
C TYR A 60 -5.05 -14.48 -1.91
N ALA A 61 -5.30 -13.30 -2.47
CA ALA A 61 -5.99 -12.24 -1.74
C ALA A 61 -7.43 -12.65 -1.37
N GLU A 62 -8.15 -13.27 -2.27
CA GLU A 62 -9.50 -13.81 -2.02
C GLU A 62 -9.46 -14.87 -0.91
N GLU A 63 -8.48 -15.77 -0.93
CA GLU A 63 -8.31 -16.79 0.11
C GLU A 63 -8.10 -16.17 1.49
N TYR A 64 -7.18 -15.20 1.63
CA TYR A 64 -6.90 -14.57 2.92
C TYR A 64 -8.06 -13.72 3.43
N VAL A 65 -8.76 -13.01 2.55
CA VAL A 65 -9.95 -12.23 2.93
C VAL A 65 -11.09 -13.16 3.34
N SER A 66 -11.28 -14.30 2.67
CA SER A 66 -12.27 -15.30 3.10
C SER A 66 -11.98 -15.89 4.48
N LYS A 67 -10.71 -15.85 4.93
CA LYS A 67 -10.26 -16.30 6.26
C LYS A 67 -10.27 -15.20 7.32
N GLY A 68 -10.70 -13.98 6.98
CA GLY A 68 -10.93 -12.90 7.94
C GLY A 68 -10.06 -11.66 7.79
N ALA A 69 -9.12 -11.60 6.86
CA ALA A 69 -8.45 -10.33 6.53
C ALA A 69 -9.48 -9.34 5.99
N ASN A 70 -9.43 -8.08 6.47
CA ASN A 70 -10.41 -7.05 6.11
C ASN A 70 -9.78 -5.81 5.47
N ALA A 71 -8.50 -5.88 5.16
CA ALA A 71 -7.75 -4.92 4.36
C ALA A 71 -6.60 -5.63 3.65
N ILE A 72 -6.08 -5.04 2.59
CA ILE A 72 -4.91 -5.52 1.87
C ILE A 72 -3.85 -4.43 1.89
N CYS A 73 -2.61 -4.77 2.29
CA CYS A 73 -1.46 -3.90 2.34
C CYS A 73 -0.41 -4.36 1.32
N ILE A 74 -0.19 -3.60 0.26
CA ILE A 74 0.88 -3.84 -0.70
C ILE A 74 2.17 -3.23 -0.13
N MET A 75 3.16 -4.06 0.15
CA MET A 75 4.45 -3.64 0.69
C MET A 75 5.50 -3.59 -0.42
N GLY A 76 5.60 -2.45 -1.07
CA GLY A 76 6.46 -2.20 -2.22
C GLY A 76 5.70 -1.65 -3.42
N GLY A 77 6.33 -1.67 -4.58
CA GLY A 77 5.72 -1.18 -5.82
C GLY A 77 6.75 -0.65 -6.80
N LEU A 78 6.74 0.66 -7.08
CA LEU A 78 7.65 1.30 -8.04
C LEU A 78 9.14 1.07 -7.66
N ASP A 79 9.46 1.17 -6.37
CA ASP A 79 10.81 0.93 -5.85
C ASP A 79 11.26 -0.54 -5.96
N ASN A 80 10.36 -1.44 -6.34
CA ASN A 80 10.60 -2.86 -6.57
C ASN A 80 10.63 -3.22 -8.07
N GLY A 81 10.70 -2.22 -8.94
CA GLY A 81 10.75 -2.40 -10.39
C GLY A 81 9.41 -2.73 -11.05
N VAL A 82 8.29 -2.58 -10.33
CA VAL A 82 6.96 -2.74 -10.91
C VAL A 82 6.57 -1.44 -11.62
N SER A 83 6.10 -1.53 -12.84
CA SER A 83 5.66 -0.34 -13.60
C SER A 83 4.36 0.23 -13.03
N LEU A 84 4.15 1.55 -13.19
CA LEU A 84 2.94 2.19 -12.70
C LEU A 84 1.66 1.54 -13.26
N PRO A 85 1.53 1.25 -14.57
CA PRO A 85 0.33 0.58 -15.09
C PRO A 85 0.09 -0.81 -14.47
N ALA A 86 1.15 -1.58 -14.20
CA ALA A 86 1.02 -2.87 -13.53
C ALA A 86 0.55 -2.71 -12.09
N LEU A 87 1.10 -1.71 -11.37
CA LEU A 87 0.72 -1.44 -10.00
C LEU A 87 -0.73 -0.94 -9.89
N GLU A 88 -1.17 -0.07 -10.80
CA GLU A 88 -2.56 0.38 -10.87
C GLU A 88 -3.53 -0.76 -11.18
N ALA A 89 -3.16 -1.67 -12.08
CA ALA A 89 -3.97 -2.86 -12.38
C ALA A 89 -4.11 -3.77 -11.14
N LEU A 90 -3.04 -3.97 -10.38
CA LEU A 90 -3.06 -4.73 -9.14
C LEU A 90 -3.95 -4.06 -8.09
N ILE A 91 -3.73 -2.76 -7.82
CA ILE A 91 -4.51 -2.00 -6.85
C ILE A 91 -6.00 -2.09 -7.17
N LYS A 92 -6.37 -1.89 -8.44
CA LYS A 92 -7.75 -2.00 -8.88
C LYS A 92 -8.34 -3.39 -8.64
N ALA A 93 -7.65 -4.45 -9.08
CA ALA A 93 -8.12 -5.82 -8.89
C ALA A 93 -8.30 -6.19 -7.42
N LEU A 94 -7.36 -5.79 -6.57
CA LEU A 94 -7.43 -6.04 -5.12
C LEU A 94 -8.53 -5.22 -4.44
N SER A 95 -8.83 -4.01 -4.93
CA SER A 95 -9.87 -3.14 -4.37
C SER A 95 -11.28 -3.72 -4.53
N ASP A 96 -11.48 -4.61 -5.48
CA ASP A 96 -12.74 -5.34 -5.66
C ASP A 96 -12.95 -6.42 -4.57
N ILE A 97 -11.88 -6.79 -3.84
CA ILE A 97 -11.88 -7.82 -2.80
C ILE A 97 -11.97 -7.20 -1.41
N ALA A 98 -11.10 -6.22 -1.10
CA ALA A 98 -11.06 -5.51 0.17
C ALA A 98 -10.37 -4.14 0.01
N PRO A 99 -10.56 -3.18 0.95
CA PRO A 99 -9.86 -1.90 0.91
C PRO A 99 -8.33 -2.07 0.87
N VAL A 100 -7.67 -1.30 -0.01
CA VAL A 100 -6.24 -1.45 -0.32
C VAL A 100 -5.43 -0.29 0.25
N GLY A 101 -4.31 -0.62 0.89
CA GLY A 101 -3.24 0.30 1.22
C GLY A 101 -1.95 -0.06 0.47
N ILE A 102 -1.07 0.93 0.29
CA ILE A 102 0.26 0.73 -0.29
C ILE A 102 1.32 1.39 0.57
N TYR A 103 2.43 0.67 0.77
CA TYR A 103 3.65 1.18 1.38
C TYR A 103 4.63 1.57 0.28
N HIS A 104 4.86 2.86 0.14
CA HIS A 104 5.77 3.42 -0.86
C HIS A 104 6.84 4.27 -0.18
N ALA A 105 8.10 4.06 -0.53
CA ALA A 105 9.20 4.76 0.15
C ALA A 105 9.33 6.21 -0.30
N SER A 106 9.14 6.49 -1.58
CA SER A 106 9.25 7.84 -2.12
C SER A 106 8.02 8.68 -1.79
N VAL A 107 8.21 9.96 -1.55
CA VAL A 107 7.11 10.93 -1.54
C VAL A 107 6.78 11.27 -2.99
N THR A 108 5.57 10.95 -3.42
CA THR A 108 5.13 11.13 -4.81
C THR A 108 3.64 11.40 -4.87
N ASP A 109 3.22 12.11 -5.89
CA ASP A 109 1.82 12.42 -6.21
C ASP A 109 1.15 11.40 -7.15
N VAL A 110 1.89 10.37 -7.60
CA VAL A 110 1.36 9.39 -8.57
C VAL A 110 0.11 8.66 -8.08
N PHE A 111 -0.10 8.60 -6.77
CA PHE A 111 -1.27 7.94 -6.16
C PHE A 111 -2.39 8.89 -5.79
N ASP A 112 -2.22 10.21 -5.93
CA ASP A 112 -3.19 11.21 -5.42
C ASP A 112 -4.58 11.05 -6.02
N ASN A 113 -4.64 10.72 -7.29
CA ASN A 113 -5.89 10.55 -8.02
C ASN A 113 -6.31 9.09 -8.21
N ASN A 114 -5.62 8.12 -7.58
CA ASN A 114 -6.01 6.71 -7.68
C ASN A 114 -7.24 6.45 -6.80
N PRO A 115 -8.44 6.20 -7.36
CA PRO A 115 -9.67 6.08 -6.58
C PRO A 115 -9.78 4.76 -5.82
N TYR A 116 -8.92 3.79 -6.11
CA TYR A 116 -8.94 2.43 -5.56
C TYR A 116 -8.08 2.29 -4.31
N LEU A 117 -7.24 3.28 -3.99
CA LEU A 117 -6.44 3.29 -2.77
C LEU A 117 -7.19 3.93 -1.60
N THR A 118 -7.18 3.23 -0.47
CA THR A 118 -7.72 3.72 0.81
C THR A 118 -6.62 4.25 1.71
N TRP A 119 -5.43 3.63 1.71
CA TRP A 119 -4.30 4.06 2.53
C TRP A 119 -3.03 4.18 1.70
N LEU A 120 -2.22 5.16 2.07
CA LEU A 120 -0.91 5.41 1.46
C LEU A 120 0.12 5.68 2.57
N LYS A 121 1.14 4.83 2.65
CA LYS A 121 2.31 5.09 3.49
C LYS A 121 3.45 5.60 2.62
N THR A 122 4.05 6.72 3.01
CA THR A 122 5.21 7.31 2.34
C THR A 122 6.39 7.50 3.28
N GLY A 123 7.54 7.75 2.71
CA GLY A 123 8.79 8.02 3.42
C GLY A 123 9.69 6.79 3.51
N ILE A 124 10.93 7.00 3.08
CA ILE A 124 12.01 5.99 3.22
C ILE A 124 12.29 5.73 4.69
N TYR A 125 12.65 4.49 5.02
CA TYR A 125 13.06 4.18 6.39
C TYR A 125 14.42 4.80 6.72
N ILE A 126 14.48 5.52 7.85
CA ILE A 126 15.69 6.11 8.41
C ILE A 126 15.86 5.57 9.83
N ASN A 127 16.88 4.75 10.04
CA ASN A 127 17.10 4.02 11.29
C ASN A 127 17.14 4.93 12.55
N SER A 128 17.71 6.13 12.45
CA SER A 128 17.76 7.08 13.55
C SER A 128 16.42 7.75 13.89
N LEU A 129 15.44 7.70 12.97
CA LEU A 129 14.12 8.27 13.16
C LEU A 129 13.05 7.21 13.47
N GLY A 130 13.35 5.94 13.19
CA GLY A 130 12.42 4.82 13.39
C GLY A 130 11.35 4.70 12.30
N GLY A 131 10.45 3.72 12.46
CA GLY A 131 9.29 3.50 11.61
C GLY A 131 8.07 4.33 12.05
N LEU A 132 6.88 3.93 11.58
CA LEU A 132 5.62 4.64 11.87
C LEU A 132 5.30 4.75 13.37
N GLU A 133 5.76 3.80 14.17
CA GLU A 133 5.60 3.77 15.63
C GLU A 133 6.42 4.84 16.38
N SER A 134 7.42 5.42 15.72
CA SER A 134 8.25 6.48 16.28
C SER A 134 7.63 7.85 16.07
N LYS A 135 7.50 8.65 17.15
CA LYS A 135 7.03 10.05 17.05
C LYS A 135 7.98 10.96 16.27
N ASN A 136 9.23 10.53 16.10
CA ASN A 136 10.26 11.28 15.35
C ASN A 136 10.35 10.85 13.88
N THR A 137 9.52 9.90 13.44
CA THR A 137 9.60 9.34 12.10
C THR A 137 9.38 10.39 11.01
N ASN A 138 10.10 10.24 9.90
CA ASN A 138 9.82 10.94 8.65
C ASN A 138 8.74 10.25 7.81
N GLN A 139 8.33 9.04 8.20
CA GLN A 139 7.28 8.30 7.50
C GLN A 139 5.91 8.87 7.83
N ARG A 140 4.99 8.80 6.88
CA ARG A 140 3.61 9.23 7.05
C ARG A 140 2.66 8.17 6.54
N MET A 141 1.56 8.00 7.26
CA MET A 141 0.43 7.19 6.87
C MET A 141 -0.77 8.08 6.61
N TYR A 142 -1.30 7.96 5.41
CA TYR A 142 -2.48 8.72 4.99
C TYR A 142 -3.66 7.77 4.78
N GLN A 143 -4.85 8.29 5.06
CA GLN A 143 -6.11 7.63 4.72
C GLN A 143 -6.90 8.49 3.76
N ARG A 144 -7.51 7.87 2.76
CA ARG A 144 -8.39 8.53 1.80
C ARG A 144 -9.63 9.03 2.49
N SER A 145 -9.99 10.28 2.23
CA SER A 145 -11.25 10.89 2.62
C SER A 145 -11.94 11.53 1.42
N LEU A 146 -13.25 11.73 1.57
CA LEU A 146 -14.08 12.43 0.60
C LEU A 146 -14.41 13.81 1.17
N ILE A 147 -14.01 14.86 0.47
CA ILE A 147 -14.41 16.23 0.76
C ILE A 147 -15.63 16.54 -0.10
N TYR A 148 -16.72 16.85 0.56
CA TYR A 148 -17.94 17.32 -0.10
C TYR A 148 -17.97 18.84 -0.06
N SER A 149 -18.04 19.49 -1.21
CA SER A 149 -18.31 20.91 -1.34
C SER A 149 -19.67 21.12 -2.00
N ILE A 150 -20.50 21.96 -1.41
CA ILE A 150 -21.80 22.31 -1.97
C ILE A 150 -21.65 23.68 -2.66
N ASN A 151 -21.73 23.66 -3.98
CA ASN A 151 -21.85 24.89 -4.76
C ASN A 151 -23.31 25.06 -5.15
N LYS A 152 -23.86 26.26 -4.89
CA LYS A 152 -25.29 26.56 -5.16
C LYS A 152 -25.66 26.48 -6.64
N GLU A 153 -24.68 26.63 -7.53
CA GLU A 153 -24.88 26.63 -8.98
C GLU A 153 -24.59 25.26 -9.63
N GLU A 154 -23.65 24.49 -9.08
CA GLU A 154 -23.15 23.24 -9.67
C GLU A 154 -23.56 21.98 -8.87
N GLY A 155 -24.18 22.15 -7.71
CA GLY A 155 -24.58 21.06 -6.84
C GLY A 155 -23.48 20.55 -5.91
N ILE A 156 -23.43 19.22 -5.65
CA ILE A 156 -22.46 18.60 -4.74
C ILE A 156 -21.23 18.20 -5.55
N ASN A 157 -20.10 18.82 -5.27
CA ASN A 157 -18.78 18.39 -5.77
C ASN A 157 -18.10 17.52 -4.73
N THR A 158 -17.55 16.39 -5.18
CA THR A 158 -16.80 15.47 -4.33
C THR A 158 -15.33 15.46 -4.77
N THR A 159 -14.44 15.74 -3.84
CA THR A 159 -12.99 15.72 -4.08
C THR A 159 -12.33 14.68 -3.18
N LEU A 160 -11.41 13.90 -3.74
CA LEU A 160 -10.58 12.98 -2.97
C LEU A 160 -9.50 13.78 -2.22
N SER A 161 -9.27 13.44 -0.97
CA SER A 161 -8.24 14.02 -0.13
C SER A 161 -7.50 12.93 0.65
N TRP A 162 -6.34 13.28 1.20
CA TRP A 162 -5.55 12.44 2.08
C TRP A 162 -5.45 13.06 3.46
N ASP A 163 -5.91 12.34 4.49
CA ASP A 163 -5.77 12.73 5.88
C ASP A 163 -4.56 12.03 6.50
N ASP A 164 -3.66 12.78 7.14
CA ASP A 164 -2.54 12.19 7.88
C ASP A 164 -3.06 11.52 9.15
N ILE A 165 -2.94 10.20 9.19
CA ILE A 165 -3.34 9.36 10.32
C ILE A 165 -2.14 8.72 11.04
N THR A 166 -0.93 9.23 10.82
CA THR A 166 0.32 8.67 11.41
C THR A 166 0.24 8.57 12.93
N TYR A 167 -0.44 9.51 13.60
CA TYR A 167 -0.61 9.54 15.05
C TYR A 167 -1.26 8.26 15.62
N LYS A 168 -2.05 7.53 14.83
CA LYS A 168 -2.69 6.28 15.26
C LYS A 168 -1.68 5.16 15.56
N PHE A 169 -0.45 5.26 15.07
CA PHE A 169 0.62 4.32 15.41
C PHE A 169 1.28 4.62 16.77
N TRP A 170 1.06 5.82 17.31
CA TRP A 170 1.64 6.26 18.59
C TRP A 170 0.74 5.99 19.80
N GLU A 171 -0.53 5.66 19.55
CA GLU A 171 -1.58 5.47 20.56
C GLU A 171 -1.85 3.98 20.86
N ARG A 172 -1.02 3.08 20.32
CA ARG A 172 -1.16 1.63 20.46
C ARG A 172 -0.44 1.09 21.69
#